data_42a9f4eec9dc24053a8ee7108a3cd754
#
_entry.id   42a9f4eec9dc24053a8ee7108a3cd754
#
_cell.length_a   1.000
_cell.length_b   1.000
_cell.length_c   1.000
_cell.angle_alpha   90.00
_cell.angle_beta   90.00
_cell.angle_gamma   90.00
#
_symmetry.space_group_name_H-M   'P 1'
#
loop_
_entity.id
_entity.type
_entity.pdbx_description
1 polymer ?
#
loop_
_entity_poly.entity_id
_entity_poly.type
_entity_poly.pdbx_seq_one_letter_code
_entity_poly.pdbx_strand_id
1 'polypeptide(L)'
;GDELDKTKIEKIFTLDLSGKSSFVQEVMAIIQEFYEIVLDTEHPAYQRFATHLQYLETEILSKKRPIEEDEEDDVEFYERNQKKYPEAYVCSQKIVEHIEQHYNCKLSADEKMYLIIYVKRLILEMGHQS
;
A
#
# COMPACT_ATOMS: atom_id res chain seq x y z
N GLY A 1 -17.77 -24.79 8.00
CA GLY A 1 -17.23 -26.04 8.27
C GLY A 1 -15.75 -26.01 8.53
N ASP A 2 -15.20 -27.17 8.53
CA ASP A 2 -13.80 -27.31 8.83
C ASP A 2 -12.93 -26.56 7.86
N GLU A 3 -13.30 -26.55 6.61
CA GLU A 3 -12.50 -25.88 5.62
C GLU A 3 -12.48 -24.39 5.85
N LEU A 4 -13.60 -23.83 6.25
CA LEU A 4 -13.65 -22.43 6.53
C LEU A 4 -12.78 -22.09 7.72
N ASP A 5 -12.84 -22.92 8.77
CA ASP A 5 -12.00 -22.70 9.93
C ASP A 5 -10.53 -22.84 9.56
N LYS A 6 -10.24 -23.81 8.73
CA LYS A 6 -8.87 -24.03 8.32
C LYS A 6 -8.33 -22.83 7.55
N THR A 7 -9.15 -22.26 6.68
CA THR A 7 -8.75 -21.10 5.94
C THR A 7 -8.46 -19.93 6.86
N LYS A 8 -9.29 -19.76 7.88
CA LYS A 8 -9.06 -18.71 8.85
C LYS A 8 -7.76 -18.93 9.60
N ILE A 9 -7.51 -20.16 9.99
CA ILE A 9 -6.29 -20.48 10.72
C ILE A 9 -5.09 -20.23 9.84
N GLU A 10 -5.16 -20.63 8.59
CA GLU A 10 -4.05 -20.40 7.68
C GLU A 10 -3.79 -18.93 7.49
N LYS A 11 -4.84 -18.13 7.41
CA LYS A 11 -4.69 -16.71 7.28
C LYS A 11 -3.98 -16.13 8.50
N ILE A 12 -4.38 -16.57 9.68
CA ILE A 12 -3.76 -16.10 10.90
C ILE A 12 -2.29 -16.50 10.94
N PHE A 13 -2.00 -17.74 10.58
CA PHE A 13 -0.63 -18.20 10.54
C PHE A 13 0.21 -17.41 9.56
N THR A 14 -0.36 -17.10 8.40
CA THR A 14 0.34 -16.33 7.40
C THR A 14 0.70 -14.96 7.95
N LEU A 15 -0.24 -14.34 8.66
CA LEU A 15 0.04 -13.05 9.27
C LEU A 15 1.18 -13.15 10.27
N ASP A 16 1.13 -14.19 11.11
CA ASP A 16 2.18 -14.38 12.11
C ASP A 16 3.52 -14.59 11.47
N LEU A 17 3.56 -15.46 10.47
CA LEU A 17 4.83 -15.81 9.84
C LEU A 17 5.43 -14.64 9.09
N SER A 18 4.61 -13.90 8.39
CA SER A 18 5.12 -12.81 7.58
C SER A 18 5.27 -11.53 8.37
N GLY A 19 4.59 -11.43 9.52
CA GLY A 19 4.59 -10.19 10.27
C GLY A 19 3.84 -9.09 9.58
N LYS A 20 2.96 -9.44 8.65
CA LYS A 20 2.23 -8.44 7.89
C LYS A 20 0.74 -8.68 8.00
N SER A 21 0.01 -7.58 8.11
CA SER A 21 -1.44 -7.64 8.20
C SER A 21 -2.06 -7.90 6.84
N SER A 22 -3.35 -8.22 6.83
CA SER A 22 -4.04 -8.37 5.55
C SER A 22 -4.10 -7.05 4.80
N PHE A 23 -4.08 -5.94 5.50
CA PHE A 23 -4.02 -4.62 4.86
C PHE A 23 -2.79 -4.56 3.95
N VAL A 24 -1.63 -4.92 4.49
CA VAL A 24 -0.40 -4.90 3.71
C VAL A 24 -0.48 -5.88 2.54
N GLN A 25 -0.98 -7.07 2.81
CA GLN A 25 -1.04 -8.08 1.75
C GLN A 25 -1.98 -7.66 0.63
N GLU A 26 -3.08 -7.01 0.98
CA GLU A 26 -4.01 -6.54 -0.04
C GLU A 26 -3.38 -5.47 -0.92
N VAL A 27 -2.65 -4.55 -0.32
CA VAL A 27 -1.98 -3.52 -1.09
C VAL A 27 -0.93 -4.13 -2.00
N MET A 28 -0.15 -5.06 -1.48
CA MET A 28 0.88 -5.71 -2.29
C MET A 28 0.26 -6.52 -3.44
N ALA A 29 -0.89 -7.13 -3.19
CA ALA A 29 -1.58 -7.86 -4.24
C ALA A 29 -2.02 -6.94 -5.37
N ILE A 30 -2.47 -5.73 -5.04
CA ILE A 30 -2.87 -4.78 -6.06
C ILE A 30 -1.67 -4.45 -6.96
N ILE A 31 -0.52 -4.26 -6.35
CA ILE A 31 0.69 -3.94 -7.11
C ILE A 31 1.07 -5.12 -8.01
N GLN A 32 1.07 -6.31 -7.45
CA GLN A 32 1.42 -7.49 -8.22
C GLN A 32 0.50 -7.69 -9.41
N GLU A 33 -0.77 -7.46 -9.20
CA GLU A 33 -1.74 -7.62 -10.26
C GLU A 33 -1.58 -6.54 -11.32
N PHE A 34 -1.36 -5.32 -10.89
CA PHE A 34 -1.24 -4.20 -11.81
C PHE A 34 -0.02 -4.37 -12.73
N TYR A 35 1.11 -4.75 -12.16
CA TYR A 35 2.35 -4.90 -12.93
C TYR A 35 2.60 -6.32 -13.41
N GLU A 36 1.75 -7.26 -13.00
CA GLU A 36 1.89 -8.67 -13.38
C GLU A 36 3.26 -9.20 -12.98
N ILE A 37 3.61 -8.99 -11.73
CA ILE A 37 4.89 -9.46 -11.19
C ILE A 37 4.65 -10.13 -9.85
N VAL A 38 5.69 -10.81 -9.37
CA VAL A 38 5.69 -11.38 -8.04
C VAL A 38 6.72 -10.63 -7.22
N LEU A 39 6.30 -10.09 -6.09
CA LEU A 39 7.20 -9.32 -5.24
C LEU A 39 7.97 -10.23 -4.31
N ASP A 40 9.25 -9.90 -4.12
CA ASP A 40 10.11 -10.64 -3.21
C ASP A 40 9.92 -10.08 -1.81
N THR A 41 9.27 -10.86 -0.94
CA THR A 41 8.94 -10.39 0.39
C THR A 41 10.16 -10.18 1.26
N GLU A 42 11.31 -10.71 0.86
CA GLU A 42 12.52 -10.55 1.63
C GLU A 42 13.34 -9.35 1.20
N HIS A 43 12.96 -8.73 0.11
CA HIS A 43 13.70 -7.58 -0.39
C HIS A 43 13.53 -6.37 0.52
N PRO A 44 14.61 -5.60 0.76
CA PRO A 44 14.50 -4.44 1.64
C PRO A 44 13.45 -3.42 1.20
N ALA A 45 13.27 -3.23 -0.10
CA ALA A 45 12.26 -2.29 -0.58
C ALA A 45 10.86 -2.75 -0.18
N TYR A 46 10.61 -4.07 -0.28
CA TYR A 46 9.33 -4.61 0.15
C TYR A 46 9.14 -4.39 1.64
N GLN A 47 10.17 -4.67 2.43
CA GLN A 47 10.07 -4.55 3.87
C GLN A 47 9.80 -3.12 4.31
N ARG A 48 10.46 -2.17 3.67
CA ARG A 48 10.25 -0.77 4.00
C ARG A 48 8.83 -0.33 3.67
N PHE A 49 8.34 -0.73 2.50
CA PHE A 49 6.98 -0.36 2.12
C PHE A 49 5.98 -1.01 3.06
N ALA A 50 6.19 -2.29 3.39
CA ALA A 50 5.30 -2.98 4.29
C ALA A 50 5.25 -2.30 5.65
N THR A 51 6.39 -1.88 6.16
CA THR A 51 6.44 -1.17 7.43
C THR A 51 5.65 0.12 7.38
N HIS A 52 5.82 0.87 6.31
CA HIS A 52 5.06 2.11 6.14
C HIS A 52 3.56 1.85 6.09
N LEU A 53 3.18 0.78 5.40
CA LEU A 53 1.76 0.44 5.30
C LEU A 53 1.19 0.02 6.64
N GLN A 54 1.97 -0.70 7.44
CA GLN A 54 1.50 -1.08 8.77
C GLN A 54 1.29 0.15 9.64
N TYR A 55 2.18 1.10 9.53
CA TYR A 55 2.04 2.34 10.27
C TYR A 55 0.79 3.09 9.83
N LEU A 56 0.57 3.16 8.53
CA LEU A 56 -0.61 3.81 7.99
C LEU A 56 -1.88 3.13 8.47
N GLU A 57 -1.88 1.80 8.47
CA GLU A 57 -3.04 1.05 8.93
C GLU A 57 -3.34 1.38 10.40
N THR A 58 -2.30 1.44 11.21
CA THR A 58 -2.47 1.75 12.62
C THR A 58 -3.12 3.12 12.79
N GLU A 59 -2.67 4.09 12.01
CA GLU A 59 -3.24 5.42 12.09
C GLU A 59 -4.69 5.43 11.67
N ILE A 60 -5.02 4.72 10.62
CA ILE A 60 -6.38 4.66 10.14
C ILE A 60 -7.29 4.04 11.19
N LEU A 61 -6.85 2.92 11.77
CA LEU A 61 -7.68 2.21 12.72
C LEU A 61 -7.81 2.96 14.04
N SER A 62 -6.81 3.72 14.41
CA SER A 62 -6.89 4.47 15.65
C SER A 62 -7.71 5.74 15.51
N LYS A 63 -8.03 6.11 14.29
CA LYS A 63 -8.81 7.31 14.01
C LYS A 63 -8.15 8.55 14.58
N LYS A 64 -6.84 8.53 14.64
CA LYS A 64 -6.09 9.68 15.11
C LYS A 64 -5.52 10.50 13.98
N ARG A 65 -6.01 10.28 12.78
CA ARG A 65 -5.54 11.04 11.66
C ARG A 65 -5.98 12.48 11.82
N PRO A 66 -5.07 13.42 11.58
CA PRO A 66 -5.46 14.82 11.65
C PRO A 66 -6.43 15.13 10.54
N ILE A 67 -7.26 16.11 10.78
CA ILE A 67 -8.11 16.59 9.75
C ILE A 67 -7.25 17.27 8.74
N GLU A 68 -7.35 16.82 7.53
CA GLU A 68 -6.50 17.32 6.53
C GLU A 68 -6.93 18.64 6.05
N GLU A 69 -6.08 19.59 6.14
CA GLU A 69 -6.25 20.75 5.44
C GLU A 69 -5.32 20.67 4.35
N ASP A 70 -5.73 20.34 3.19
CA ASP A 70 -4.88 20.18 2.08
C ASP A 70 -4.13 21.41 1.87
N GLU A 71 -2.85 21.33 2.06
CA GLU A 71 -2.02 22.39 1.76
C GLU A 71 -1.85 22.43 0.28
N GLU A 72 -1.94 23.61 -0.30
CA GLU A 72 -1.78 23.72 -1.72
C GLU A 72 -0.44 23.24 -2.19
N ASP A 73 0.59 23.43 -1.35
CA ASP A 73 1.92 22.95 -1.71
C ASP A 73 1.95 21.43 -1.84
N ASP A 74 1.25 20.73 -0.94
CA ASP A 74 1.21 19.29 -0.98
C ASP A 74 0.48 18.81 -2.21
N VAL A 75 -0.61 19.48 -2.56
CA VAL A 75 -1.37 19.12 -3.74
C VAL A 75 -0.53 19.31 -5.00
N GLU A 76 0.20 20.43 -5.07
CA GLU A 76 1.08 20.67 -6.20
C GLU A 76 2.14 19.60 -6.32
N PHE A 77 2.75 19.24 -5.20
CA PHE A 77 3.77 18.22 -5.20
C PHE A 77 3.21 16.90 -5.68
N TYR A 78 2.02 16.58 -5.22
CA TYR A 78 1.34 15.34 -5.62
C TYR A 78 1.07 15.35 -7.12
N GLU A 79 0.57 16.44 -7.66
CA GLU A 79 0.30 16.55 -9.08
C GLU A 79 1.57 16.47 -9.92
N ARG A 80 2.66 17.02 -9.41
CA ARG A 80 3.93 16.95 -10.10
C ARG A 80 4.43 15.52 -10.19
N ASN A 81 4.28 14.76 -9.09
CA ASN A 81 4.68 13.36 -9.08
C ASN A 81 3.78 12.50 -9.93
N GLN A 82 2.52 12.88 -10.05
CA GLN A 82 1.61 12.20 -10.94
C GLN A 82 2.11 12.24 -12.37
N LYS A 83 2.63 13.38 -12.80
CA LYS A 83 3.17 13.51 -14.14
C LYS A 83 4.50 12.82 -14.30
N LYS A 84 5.30 12.84 -13.24
CA LYS A 84 6.64 12.27 -13.30
C LYS A 84 6.62 10.74 -13.31
N TYR A 85 5.68 10.15 -12.60
CA TYR A 85 5.59 8.70 -12.49
C TYR A 85 4.18 8.24 -12.83
N PRO A 86 3.80 8.31 -14.11
CA PRO A 86 2.39 8.07 -14.45
C PRO A 86 1.90 6.66 -14.14
N GLU A 87 2.73 5.64 -14.36
CA GLU A 87 2.27 4.28 -14.07
C GLU A 87 2.13 4.06 -12.58
N ALA A 88 3.13 4.50 -11.82
CA ALA A 88 3.06 4.36 -10.37
C ALA A 88 1.89 5.16 -9.83
N TYR A 89 1.59 6.29 -10.45
CA TYR A 89 0.44 7.08 -10.03
C TYR A 89 -0.85 6.28 -10.23
N VAL A 90 -1.03 5.68 -11.40
CA VAL A 90 -2.25 4.92 -11.65
C VAL A 90 -2.37 3.76 -10.68
N CYS A 91 -1.28 3.05 -10.46
CA CYS A 91 -1.28 1.94 -9.52
C CYS A 91 -1.63 2.44 -8.11
N SER A 92 -1.01 3.54 -7.69
CA SER A 92 -1.27 4.06 -6.36
C SER A 92 -2.70 4.52 -6.21
N GLN A 93 -3.33 5.00 -7.28
CA GLN A 93 -4.73 5.39 -7.21
C GLN A 93 -5.61 4.19 -6.93
N LYS A 94 -5.29 3.05 -7.49
CA LYS A 94 -6.04 1.83 -7.17
C LYS A 94 -5.89 1.47 -5.71
N ILE A 95 -4.69 1.65 -5.18
CA ILE A 95 -4.44 1.41 -3.77
C ILE A 95 -5.25 2.38 -2.91
N VAL A 96 -5.22 3.67 -3.28
CA VAL A 96 -5.94 4.69 -2.53
C VAL A 96 -7.43 4.39 -2.52
N GLU A 97 -7.98 4.05 -3.67
CA GLU A 97 -9.40 3.74 -3.75
C GLU A 97 -9.76 2.56 -2.86
N HIS A 98 -8.92 1.53 -2.89
CA HIS A 98 -9.17 0.36 -2.06
C HIS A 98 -9.18 0.72 -0.59
N ILE A 99 -8.18 1.50 -0.17
CA ILE A 99 -8.07 1.86 1.24
C ILE A 99 -9.23 2.74 1.67
N GLU A 100 -9.54 3.76 0.88
CA GLU A 100 -10.57 4.71 1.26
C GLU A 100 -11.94 4.05 1.32
N GLN A 101 -12.21 3.16 0.38
CA GLN A 101 -13.50 2.48 0.37
C GLN A 101 -13.60 1.42 1.46
N HIS A 102 -12.53 0.65 1.62
CA HIS A 102 -12.55 -0.47 2.54
C HIS A 102 -12.56 0.00 3.99
N TYR A 103 -11.87 1.08 4.29
CA TYR A 103 -11.75 1.57 5.65
C TYR A 103 -12.54 2.84 5.89
N ASN A 104 -13.28 3.30 4.89
CA ASN A 104 -14.14 4.48 5.03
C ASN A 104 -13.35 5.67 5.58
N CYS A 105 -12.28 6.00 4.89
CA CYS A 105 -11.41 7.10 5.31
C CYS A 105 -10.92 7.86 4.09
N LYS A 106 -10.19 8.94 4.36
CA LYS A 106 -9.58 9.73 3.29
C LYS A 106 -8.10 9.86 3.56
N LEU A 107 -7.30 9.64 2.54
CA LEU A 107 -5.86 9.78 2.66
C LEU A 107 -5.46 11.20 2.28
N SER A 108 -4.44 11.69 2.97
CA SER A 108 -3.93 13.03 2.67
C SER A 108 -3.10 13.00 1.40
N ALA A 109 -2.82 14.19 0.88
CA ALA A 109 -1.97 14.31 -0.30
C ALA A 109 -0.58 13.74 -0.03
N ASP A 110 -0.06 13.98 1.17
CA ASP A 110 1.22 13.41 1.55
C ASP A 110 1.23 11.91 1.48
N GLU A 111 0.20 11.29 2.01
CA GLU A 111 0.14 9.84 2.03
C GLU A 111 0.01 9.28 0.63
N LYS A 112 -0.77 9.95 -0.21
CA LYS A 112 -0.90 9.52 -1.59
C LYS A 112 0.42 9.64 -2.33
N MET A 113 1.16 10.69 -2.05
CA MET A 113 2.46 10.88 -2.66
C MET A 113 3.44 9.81 -2.23
N TYR A 114 3.44 9.48 -0.93
CA TYR A 114 4.30 8.41 -0.46
C TYR A 114 4.00 7.09 -1.13
N LEU A 115 2.72 6.82 -1.38
CA LEU A 115 2.36 5.59 -2.07
C LEU A 115 2.95 5.56 -3.47
N ILE A 116 2.89 6.67 -4.18
CA ILE A 116 3.47 6.74 -5.51
C ILE A 116 4.97 6.45 -5.45
N ILE A 117 5.66 7.08 -4.53
CA ILE A 117 7.10 6.93 -4.41
C ILE A 117 7.48 5.51 -4.04
N TYR A 118 6.76 4.93 -3.10
CA TYR A 118 7.06 3.55 -2.69
C TYR A 118 6.80 2.56 -3.81
N VAL A 119 5.69 2.75 -4.54
CA VAL A 119 5.41 1.88 -5.67
C VAL A 119 6.52 2.00 -6.71
N LYS A 120 6.90 3.23 -7.02
CA LYS A 120 7.95 3.45 -8.02
C LYS A 120 9.25 2.79 -7.59
N ARG A 121 9.63 2.96 -6.33
CA ARG A 121 10.86 2.37 -5.83
C ARG A 121 10.81 0.85 -5.88
N LEU A 122 9.66 0.30 -5.47
CA LEU A 122 9.49 -1.15 -5.48
C LEU A 122 9.68 -1.71 -6.88
N ILE A 123 9.07 -1.06 -7.87
CA ILE A 123 9.17 -1.53 -9.23
C ILE A 123 10.57 -1.34 -9.79
N LEU A 124 11.22 -0.24 -9.47
CA LEU A 124 12.58 -0.03 -9.93
C LEU A 124 13.52 -1.10 -9.43
N GLU A 125 13.34 -1.54 -8.18
CA GLU A 125 14.26 -2.49 -7.60
C GLU A 125 13.89 -3.94 -7.88
N MET A 126 12.62 -4.22 -8.16
CA MET A 126 12.18 -5.59 -8.34
C MET A 126 11.49 -5.86 -9.66
N GLY A 127 11.12 -4.82 -10.38
CA GLY A 127 10.26 -4.99 -11.54
C GLY A 127 10.93 -5.67 -12.73
N HIS A 128 12.25 -5.70 -12.78
CA HIS A 128 12.91 -6.32 -13.91
C HIS A 128 13.43 -7.70 -13.58
N GLN A 129 12.81 -8.32 -12.61
CA GLN A 129 13.16 -9.70 -12.29
C GLN A 129 12.33 -10.67 -13.07
N SER A 130 11.50 -10.24 -13.91
CA SER A 130 10.64 -11.16 -14.67
C SER A 130 11.41 -11.91 -15.74
#